data_4fa923664a0ac9fad3973227329235ef
#
_entry.id   4fa923664a0ac9fad3973227329235ef
#
_cell.length_a   1.000
_cell.length_b   1.000
_cell.length_c   1.000
_cell.angle_alpha   90.00
_cell.angle_beta   90.00
_cell.angle_gamma   90.00
#
_symmetry.space_group_name_H-M   'P 1'
#
loop_
_entity.id
_entity.type
_entity.pdbx_description
1 polymer ?
#
loop_
_entity_poly.entity_id
_entity_poly.type
_entity_poly.pdbx_seq_one_letter_code
_entity_poly.pdbx_strand_id
1 'polypeptide(L)'
;MLKRIVFIWKQENIVEDMKGLLRELEEKHIEVAVESADCEENRVIRVGSENGNAENDSKTPEKGEAEETLFVTDTALWQKRLWEKKLPAIIYLHEGNREENFMLAEYAIERIEEIEYESLELAWLRLTGQPWTILTTDRCIIRETTVEDVDSFYEIYAEPSITEYMEGLYEDRDAEIAYVRDYIRNVYRFYGYGMWTILEKKSGKVIGRAGLSWREGFEIPELGFVIGVPWQRQGYAYEVCQAILAYGRESLGFVSFQVLIMKGNEKSRLLCEKMGFVMPVSYTHLRAHET
;
A
#
# COMPACT_ATOMS: atom_id res chain seq x y z
N MET A 1 -11.61 -5.64 4.48
CA MET A 1 -12.06 -4.21 4.51
C MET A 1 -12.12 -3.80 5.96
N LEU A 2 -11.57 -2.66 6.31
CA LEU A 2 -11.65 -2.10 7.66
C LEU A 2 -13.11 -1.82 8.01
N LYS A 3 -13.57 -2.37 9.14
CA LYS A 3 -14.96 -2.21 9.61
C LYS A 3 -15.06 -1.54 10.96
N ARG A 4 -13.98 -1.56 11.75
CA ARG A 4 -13.98 -1.05 13.10
C ARG A 4 -12.68 -0.35 13.43
N ILE A 5 -12.78 0.75 14.18
CA ILE A 5 -11.63 1.43 14.78
C ILE A 5 -11.85 1.53 16.28
N VAL A 6 -10.85 1.12 17.05
CA VAL A 6 -10.87 1.18 18.50
C VAL A 6 -9.80 2.15 18.97
N PHE A 7 -10.23 3.24 19.58
CA PHE A 7 -9.34 4.22 20.20
C PHE A 7 -9.16 3.87 21.68
N ILE A 8 -7.93 3.72 22.12
CA ILE A 8 -7.59 3.40 23.51
C ILE A 8 -6.74 4.53 24.06
N TRP A 9 -7.35 5.41 24.85
CA TRP A 9 -6.77 6.66 25.28
C TRP A 9 -6.55 6.75 26.78
N LYS A 10 -5.47 7.44 27.16
CA LYS A 10 -5.24 7.92 28.52
C LYS A 10 -5.83 9.33 28.75
N GLN A 11 -5.98 10.10 27.70
CA GLN A 11 -6.39 11.49 27.74
C GLN A 11 -7.89 11.66 27.44
N GLU A 12 -8.67 12.26 28.36
CA GLU A 12 -10.14 12.33 28.29
C GLU A 12 -10.70 13.29 27.20
N ASN A 13 -9.92 14.26 26.71
CA ASN A 13 -10.44 15.35 25.85
C ASN A 13 -10.22 15.21 24.33
N ILE A 14 -9.64 14.10 23.85
CA ILE A 14 -9.29 13.89 22.44
C ILE A 14 -10.52 13.82 21.51
N VAL A 15 -11.68 13.42 22.03
CA VAL A 15 -12.90 13.25 21.23
C VAL A 15 -13.32 14.58 20.57
N GLU A 16 -12.98 15.72 21.14
CA GLU A 16 -13.30 17.03 20.56
C GLU A 16 -12.48 17.35 19.32
N ASP A 17 -11.20 16.96 19.32
CA ASP A 17 -10.26 17.15 18.21
C ASP A 17 -10.57 16.18 17.04
N MET A 18 -11.25 15.07 17.33
CA MET A 18 -11.62 14.04 16.36
C MET A 18 -12.97 14.24 15.67
N LYS A 19 -13.71 15.31 15.94
CA LYS A 19 -15.09 15.50 15.43
C LYS A 19 -15.20 15.34 13.91
N GLY A 20 -14.22 15.83 13.16
CA GLY A 20 -14.15 15.69 11.71
C GLY A 20 -14.03 14.23 11.28
N LEU A 21 -13.07 13.53 11.84
CA LEU A 21 -12.83 12.11 11.59
C LEU A 21 -14.03 11.24 11.98
N LEU A 22 -14.61 11.47 13.16
CA LEU A 22 -15.76 10.68 13.63
C LEU A 22 -16.95 10.80 12.69
N ARG A 23 -17.21 12.00 12.14
CA ARG A 23 -18.27 12.22 11.15
C ARG A 23 -17.97 11.46 9.85
N GLU A 24 -16.75 11.51 9.36
CA GLU A 24 -16.33 10.79 8.17
C GLU A 24 -16.48 9.26 8.36
N LEU A 25 -16.08 8.73 9.52
CA LEU A 25 -16.21 7.31 9.85
C LEU A 25 -17.67 6.87 9.90
N GLU A 26 -18.56 7.71 10.44
CA GLU A 26 -20.01 7.46 10.45
C GLU A 26 -20.59 7.42 9.02
N GLU A 27 -20.20 8.37 8.15
CA GLU A 27 -20.61 8.40 6.74
C GLU A 27 -20.15 7.15 5.97
N LYS A 28 -18.99 6.61 6.33
CA LYS A 28 -18.42 5.36 5.76
C LYS A 28 -18.91 4.09 6.46
N HIS A 29 -19.80 4.20 7.45
CA HIS A 29 -20.33 3.08 8.23
C HIS A 29 -19.25 2.27 8.97
N ILE A 30 -18.21 2.93 9.45
CA ILE A 30 -17.15 2.33 10.26
C ILE A 30 -17.58 2.36 11.73
N GLU A 31 -17.55 1.21 12.39
CA GLU A 31 -17.82 1.15 13.84
C GLU A 31 -16.67 1.80 14.63
N VAL A 32 -17.01 2.68 15.54
CA VAL A 32 -16.03 3.35 16.39
C VAL A 32 -16.28 3.00 17.85
N ALA A 33 -15.23 2.56 18.53
CA ALA A 33 -15.22 2.37 19.98
C ALA A 33 -14.12 3.24 20.59
N VAL A 34 -14.41 3.83 21.75
CA VAL A 34 -13.43 4.61 22.54
C VAL A 34 -13.32 3.97 23.90
N GLU A 35 -12.12 3.58 24.29
CA GLU A 35 -11.83 2.90 25.55
C GLU A 35 -10.83 3.74 26.38
N SER A 36 -10.99 3.72 27.71
CA SER A 36 -10.00 4.34 28.61
C SER A 36 -8.82 3.41 28.84
N ALA A 37 -7.60 3.93 28.64
CA ALA A 37 -6.39 3.17 28.86
C ALA A 37 -6.12 2.84 30.36
N ASP A 38 -6.71 3.59 31.29
CA ASP A 38 -6.50 3.46 32.73
C ASP A 38 -7.52 2.52 33.43
N CYS A 39 -8.54 2.06 32.70
CA CYS A 39 -9.54 1.14 33.26
C CYS A 39 -9.15 -0.32 32.99
N GLU A 40 -9.04 -1.13 34.05
CA GLU A 40 -9.03 -2.59 33.95
C GLU A 40 -10.42 -3.13 33.53
N GLU A 41 -11.47 -2.32 33.68
CA GLU A 41 -12.83 -2.56 33.20
C GLU A 41 -13.09 -1.68 31.98
N ASN A 42 -13.14 -2.27 30.80
CA ASN A 42 -13.38 -1.60 29.55
C ASN A 42 -14.74 -0.90 29.54
N ARG A 43 -14.75 0.44 29.51
CA ARG A 43 -15.93 1.22 29.13
C ARG A 43 -15.90 1.49 27.65
N VAL A 44 -16.69 0.75 26.89
CA VAL A 44 -16.88 0.99 25.47
C VAL A 44 -17.89 2.13 25.30
N ILE A 45 -17.47 3.25 24.78
CA ILE A 45 -18.36 4.31 24.32
C ILE A 45 -18.57 4.09 22.83
N ARG A 46 -19.74 3.59 22.43
CA ARG A 46 -20.13 3.52 21.02
C ARG A 46 -20.57 4.90 20.56
N VAL A 47 -19.89 5.44 19.56
CA VAL A 47 -20.27 6.68 18.90
C VAL A 47 -21.26 6.32 17.79
N GLY A 48 -22.49 6.88 17.84
CA GLY A 48 -23.50 6.68 16.78
C GLY A 48 -24.77 5.90 17.18
N SER A 49 -24.96 5.45 18.43
CA SER A 49 -26.24 4.89 18.89
C SER A 49 -27.00 5.92 19.76
N GLU A 50 -28.20 6.29 19.34
CA GLU A 50 -29.10 7.22 20.08
C GLU A 50 -29.54 6.69 21.48
N ASN A 51 -29.15 5.51 21.88
CA ASN A 51 -29.45 4.93 23.18
C ASN A 51 -28.18 4.59 23.92
N GLY A 52 -27.75 5.51 24.77
CA GLY A 52 -26.59 5.39 25.66
C GLY A 52 -26.73 4.32 26.75
N ASN A 53 -26.87 3.06 26.40
CA ASN A 53 -26.67 1.94 27.31
C ASN A 53 -25.25 1.43 27.15
N ALA A 54 -24.41 1.75 28.13
CA ALA A 54 -23.11 1.13 28.28
C ALA A 54 -23.32 -0.36 28.62
N GLU A 55 -23.30 -1.22 27.62
CA GLU A 55 -23.17 -2.65 27.84
C GLU A 55 -21.73 -2.99 28.13
N ASN A 56 -21.51 -3.61 29.30
CA ASN A 56 -20.22 -4.15 29.75
C ASN A 56 -19.88 -5.38 28.88
N ASP A 57 -19.37 -5.17 27.69
CA ASP A 57 -18.85 -6.24 26.83
C ASP A 57 -17.35 -6.02 26.57
N SER A 58 -16.56 -6.33 27.64
CA SER A 58 -15.10 -6.35 27.61
C SER A 58 -14.60 -7.61 26.88
N LYS A 59 -14.86 -7.72 25.59
CA LYS A 59 -14.26 -8.78 24.78
C LYS A 59 -13.15 -8.19 23.92
N THR A 60 -11.92 -8.63 24.18
CA THR A 60 -10.90 -8.65 23.14
C THR A 60 -11.56 -9.23 21.89
N PRO A 61 -11.51 -8.56 20.73
CA PRO A 61 -12.21 -9.04 19.53
C PRO A 61 -11.88 -10.49 19.25
N GLU A 62 -12.87 -11.28 18.86
CA GLU A 62 -12.66 -12.66 18.43
C GLU A 62 -11.78 -12.65 17.16
N LYS A 63 -11.10 -13.76 16.89
CA LYS A 63 -10.05 -13.82 15.85
C LYS A 63 -10.48 -13.29 14.47
N GLY A 64 -11.77 -13.37 14.11
CA GLY A 64 -12.32 -12.83 12.87
C GLY A 64 -12.58 -11.31 12.91
N GLU A 65 -13.00 -10.78 14.05
CA GLU A 65 -13.25 -9.35 14.24
C GLU A 65 -11.93 -8.56 14.34
N ALA A 66 -10.87 -9.20 14.87
CA ALA A 66 -9.54 -8.61 14.98
C ALA A 66 -8.92 -8.29 13.61
N GLU A 67 -9.22 -9.08 12.58
CA GLU A 67 -8.70 -8.89 11.22
C GLU A 67 -9.34 -7.69 10.50
N GLU A 68 -10.50 -7.21 10.95
CA GLU A 68 -11.22 -6.08 10.36
C GLU A 68 -11.19 -4.83 11.26
N THR A 69 -10.39 -4.86 12.34
CA THR A 69 -10.28 -3.80 13.34
C THR A 69 -8.91 -3.13 13.28
N LEU A 70 -8.87 -1.80 13.37
CA LEU A 70 -7.67 -1.01 13.62
C LEU A 70 -7.71 -0.46 15.04
N PHE A 71 -6.60 -0.56 15.76
CA PHE A 71 -6.43 0.03 17.07
C PHE A 71 -5.60 1.32 16.97
N VAL A 72 -6.01 2.34 17.72
CA VAL A 72 -5.22 3.57 17.86
C VAL A 72 -5.04 3.84 19.34
N THR A 73 -3.80 3.99 19.80
CA THR A 73 -3.51 4.18 21.22
C THR A 73 -2.47 5.26 21.46
N ASP A 74 -2.58 5.95 22.59
CA ASP A 74 -1.63 6.96 23.07
C ASP A 74 -0.69 6.46 24.17
N THR A 75 -0.69 5.14 24.47
CA THR A 75 0.15 4.56 25.52
C THR A 75 1.06 3.44 25.02
N ALA A 76 2.32 3.44 25.46
CA ALA A 76 3.27 2.38 25.13
C ALA A 76 2.87 1.02 25.72
N LEU A 77 2.13 1.01 26.85
CA LEU A 77 1.62 -0.22 27.45
C LEU A 77 0.62 -0.93 26.53
N TRP A 78 -0.37 -0.19 25.99
CA TRP A 78 -1.35 -0.77 25.08
C TRP A 78 -0.73 -1.12 23.73
N GLN A 79 0.18 -0.31 23.20
CA GLN A 79 0.93 -0.65 22.02
C GLN A 79 1.62 -2.01 22.15
N LYS A 80 2.32 -2.24 23.27
CA LYS A 80 2.99 -3.53 23.54
C LYS A 80 2.00 -4.69 23.60
N ARG A 81 0.87 -4.53 24.32
CA ARG A 81 -0.19 -5.54 24.43
C ARG A 81 -0.80 -5.91 23.06
N LEU A 82 -1.05 -4.90 22.21
CA LEU A 82 -1.59 -5.09 20.87
C LEU A 82 -0.57 -5.80 19.96
N TRP A 83 0.70 -5.40 20.04
CA TRP A 83 1.78 -6.03 19.29
C TRP A 83 1.99 -7.51 19.67
N GLU A 84 1.98 -7.85 20.97
CA GLU A 84 2.09 -9.22 21.45
C GLU A 84 0.95 -10.11 20.92
N LYS A 85 -0.23 -9.54 20.71
CA LYS A 85 -1.40 -10.19 20.13
C LYS A 85 -1.42 -10.15 18.59
N LYS A 86 -0.44 -9.50 17.94
CA LYS A 86 -0.36 -9.28 16.50
C LYS A 86 -1.59 -8.55 15.93
N LEU A 87 -2.11 -7.59 16.68
CA LEU A 87 -3.23 -6.75 16.27
C LEU A 87 -2.71 -5.48 15.59
N PRO A 88 -3.36 -5.01 14.49
CA PRO A 88 -2.93 -3.81 13.79
C PRO A 88 -3.16 -2.57 14.66
N ALA A 89 -2.08 -1.85 14.97
CA ALA A 89 -2.11 -0.71 15.86
C ALA A 89 -1.29 0.47 15.35
N ILE A 90 -1.87 1.66 15.49
CA ILE A 90 -1.23 2.96 15.24
C ILE A 90 -1.08 3.67 16.57
N ILE A 91 -0.03 4.47 16.71
CA ILE A 91 0.15 5.31 17.89
C ILE A 91 -0.33 6.73 17.60
N TYR A 92 -0.96 7.35 18.59
CA TYR A 92 -1.14 8.80 18.63
C TYR A 92 -0.08 9.43 19.52
N LEU A 93 0.74 10.30 18.93
CA LEU A 93 1.79 11.06 19.62
C LEU A 93 1.29 12.46 19.93
N HIS A 94 1.39 12.85 21.20
CA HIS A 94 1.06 14.18 21.68
C HIS A 94 2.06 14.62 22.77
N GLU A 95 2.01 15.87 23.21
CA GLU A 95 2.98 16.40 24.19
C GLU A 95 3.05 15.58 25.48
N GLY A 96 1.93 15.02 25.94
CA GLY A 96 1.84 14.27 27.17
C GLY A 96 2.47 12.88 27.16
N ASN A 97 2.79 12.32 25.98
CA ASN A 97 3.36 10.97 25.85
C ASN A 97 4.69 10.90 25.09
N ARG A 98 5.32 12.03 24.77
CA ARG A 98 6.61 12.07 24.06
C ARG A 98 7.76 11.36 24.79
N GLU A 99 7.67 11.24 26.10
CA GLU A 99 8.65 10.53 26.94
C GLU A 99 8.41 9.01 26.96
N GLU A 100 7.26 8.53 26.45
CA GLU A 100 6.97 7.10 26.40
C GLU A 100 7.75 6.40 25.29
N ASN A 101 8.07 5.12 25.50
CA ASN A 101 8.88 4.34 24.56
C ASN A 101 7.98 3.52 23.62
N PHE A 102 7.73 4.05 22.43
CA PHE A 102 6.94 3.41 21.38
C PHE A 102 7.81 2.65 20.35
N MET A 103 8.81 1.92 20.79
CA MET A 103 9.79 1.24 19.92
C MET A 103 9.19 0.23 18.92
N LEU A 104 7.98 -0.25 19.14
CA LEU A 104 7.34 -1.27 18.32
C LEU A 104 6.31 -0.68 17.31
N ALA A 105 6.20 0.65 17.25
CA ALA A 105 5.26 1.30 16.36
C ALA A 105 5.77 1.35 14.92
N GLU A 106 4.93 0.96 13.98
CA GLU A 106 5.20 1.11 12.56
C GLU A 106 4.61 2.41 12.01
N TYR A 107 3.52 2.90 12.60
CA TYR A 107 2.81 4.11 12.21
C TYR A 107 2.44 4.95 13.43
N ALA A 108 2.54 6.26 13.27
CA ALA A 108 2.18 7.24 14.28
C ALA A 108 1.38 8.40 13.66
N ILE A 109 0.44 8.93 14.45
CA ILE A 109 -0.33 10.13 14.16
C ILE A 109 0.17 11.21 15.11
N GLU A 110 0.52 12.39 14.61
CA GLU A 110 0.89 13.54 15.44
C GLU A 110 -0.23 14.59 15.52
N ARG A 111 -1.06 14.67 14.47
CA ARG A 111 -2.18 15.62 14.38
C ARG A 111 -3.46 14.86 14.07
N ILE A 112 -4.19 14.51 15.11
CA ILE A 112 -5.40 13.69 14.98
C ILE A 112 -6.53 14.45 14.29
N GLU A 113 -6.54 15.78 14.38
CA GLU A 113 -7.51 16.68 13.75
C GLU A 113 -7.37 16.77 12.23
N GLU A 114 -6.22 16.34 11.68
CA GLU A 114 -5.93 16.36 10.24
C GLU A 114 -6.01 14.96 9.59
N ILE A 115 -6.25 13.93 10.38
CA ILE A 115 -6.32 12.55 9.88
C ILE A 115 -7.64 12.31 9.16
N GLU A 116 -7.56 11.68 7.99
CA GLU A 116 -8.70 11.21 7.20
C GLU A 116 -8.80 9.67 7.27
N TYR A 117 -9.99 9.14 7.06
CA TYR A 117 -10.24 7.69 7.04
C TYR A 117 -9.29 6.94 6.11
N GLU A 118 -9.01 7.50 4.92
CA GLU A 118 -8.13 6.86 3.93
C GLU A 118 -6.73 6.57 4.49
N SER A 119 -6.19 7.50 5.29
CA SER A 119 -4.88 7.30 5.93
C SER A 119 -4.90 6.15 6.94
N LEU A 120 -5.98 6.03 7.70
CA LEU A 120 -6.17 4.92 8.66
C LEU A 120 -6.37 3.60 7.94
N GLU A 121 -7.15 3.55 6.87
CA GLU A 121 -7.36 2.36 6.06
C GLU A 121 -6.06 1.88 5.40
N LEU A 122 -5.27 2.79 4.84
CA LEU A 122 -3.99 2.48 4.23
C LEU A 122 -2.99 1.91 5.25
N ALA A 123 -2.93 2.50 6.44
CA ALA A 123 -2.08 1.98 7.51
C ALA A 123 -2.55 0.59 7.98
N TRP A 124 -3.87 0.39 8.13
CA TRP A 124 -4.44 -0.91 8.48
C TRP A 124 -4.14 -1.98 7.42
N LEU A 125 -4.27 -1.68 6.12
CA LEU A 125 -3.92 -2.58 5.03
C LEU A 125 -2.46 -3.04 5.15
N ARG A 126 -1.53 -2.10 5.39
CA ARG A 126 -0.10 -2.43 5.58
C ARG A 126 0.15 -3.26 6.82
N LEU A 127 -0.47 -2.93 7.94
CA LEU A 127 -0.34 -3.65 9.21
C LEU A 127 -0.91 -5.07 9.13
N THR A 128 -1.91 -5.29 8.28
CA THR A 128 -2.52 -6.60 8.04
C THR A 128 -1.94 -7.35 6.85
N GLY A 129 -0.95 -6.77 6.17
CA GLY A 129 -0.30 -7.38 5.00
C GLY A 129 -1.16 -7.41 3.74
N GLN A 130 -2.22 -6.60 3.70
CA GLN A 130 -3.07 -6.45 2.52
C GLN A 130 -2.50 -5.42 1.54
N PRO A 131 -2.61 -5.64 0.23
CA PRO A 131 -2.07 -4.73 -0.77
C PRO A 131 -2.93 -3.48 -0.94
N TRP A 132 -2.29 -2.32 -1.10
CA TRP A 132 -3.00 -1.11 -1.49
C TRP A 132 -3.44 -1.17 -2.95
N THR A 133 -4.67 -0.77 -3.22
CA THR A 133 -5.07 -0.39 -4.58
C THR A 133 -4.57 1.02 -4.84
N ILE A 134 -3.62 1.14 -5.78
CA ILE A 134 -2.97 2.41 -6.09
C ILE A 134 -3.88 3.26 -6.97
N LEU A 135 -4.41 2.64 -8.03
CA LEU A 135 -5.35 3.30 -8.95
C LEU A 135 -6.17 2.27 -9.73
N THR A 136 -7.25 2.72 -10.32
CA THR A 136 -8.07 1.93 -11.24
C THR A 136 -8.22 2.66 -12.57
N THR A 137 -8.23 1.89 -13.65
CA THR A 137 -8.56 2.36 -14.99
C THR A 137 -9.89 1.79 -15.44
N ASP A 138 -10.31 2.02 -16.67
CA ASP A 138 -11.55 1.43 -17.20
C ASP A 138 -11.54 -0.10 -17.10
N ARG A 139 -10.41 -0.73 -17.45
CA ARG A 139 -10.27 -2.19 -17.56
C ARG A 139 -9.39 -2.85 -16.52
N CYS A 140 -8.60 -2.09 -15.76
CA CYS A 140 -7.60 -2.63 -14.84
C CYS A 140 -7.75 -2.10 -13.42
N ILE A 141 -7.26 -2.91 -12.46
CA ILE A 141 -6.92 -2.51 -11.10
C ILE A 141 -5.41 -2.62 -10.98
N ILE A 142 -4.76 -1.56 -10.53
CA ILE A 142 -3.33 -1.50 -10.25
C ILE A 142 -3.17 -1.44 -8.74
N ARG A 143 -2.54 -2.46 -8.18
CA ARG A 143 -2.33 -2.60 -6.74
C ARG A 143 -0.91 -3.04 -6.40
N GLU A 144 -0.54 -2.89 -5.15
CA GLU A 144 0.70 -3.47 -4.65
C GLU A 144 0.76 -4.97 -4.94
N THR A 145 1.95 -5.45 -5.23
CA THR A 145 2.21 -6.88 -5.45
C THR A 145 2.09 -7.64 -4.14
N THR A 146 1.55 -8.84 -4.21
CA THR A 146 1.52 -9.80 -3.10
C THR A 146 2.30 -11.05 -3.45
N VAL A 147 2.58 -11.89 -2.44
CA VAL A 147 3.29 -13.16 -2.64
C VAL A 147 2.48 -14.12 -3.52
N GLU A 148 1.15 -14.03 -3.44
CA GLU A 148 0.21 -14.86 -4.22
C GLU A 148 0.28 -14.57 -5.72
N ASP A 149 0.82 -13.40 -6.12
CA ASP A 149 0.97 -13.04 -7.53
C ASP A 149 2.15 -13.76 -8.21
N VAL A 150 3.08 -14.32 -7.43
CA VAL A 150 4.33 -14.91 -7.93
C VAL A 150 4.09 -15.99 -8.97
N ASP A 151 3.13 -16.88 -8.77
CA ASP A 151 2.82 -17.93 -9.73
C ASP A 151 2.32 -17.36 -11.07
N SER A 152 1.49 -16.34 -11.03
CA SER A 152 1.04 -15.61 -12.23
C SER A 152 2.20 -14.90 -12.94
N PHE A 153 3.19 -14.41 -12.20
CA PHE A 153 4.38 -13.83 -12.81
C PHE A 153 5.20 -14.89 -13.52
N TYR A 154 5.39 -16.08 -12.94
CA TYR A 154 6.06 -17.18 -13.64
C TYR A 154 5.35 -17.56 -14.94
N GLU A 155 4.01 -17.59 -14.97
CA GLU A 155 3.25 -17.85 -16.19
C GLU A 155 3.52 -16.78 -17.27
N ILE A 156 3.57 -15.49 -16.88
CA ILE A 156 3.84 -14.39 -17.78
C ILE A 156 5.28 -14.43 -18.31
N TYR A 157 6.26 -14.64 -17.42
CA TYR A 157 7.68 -14.60 -17.76
C TYR A 157 8.19 -15.90 -18.40
N ALA A 158 7.41 -16.98 -18.40
CA ALA A 158 7.71 -18.20 -19.14
C ALA A 158 7.71 -18.00 -20.66
N GLU A 159 7.07 -16.93 -21.16
CA GLU A 159 7.03 -16.61 -22.57
C GLU A 159 8.36 -15.99 -23.04
N PRO A 160 9.11 -16.65 -23.96
CA PRO A 160 10.44 -16.17 -24.37
C PRO A 160 10.46 -14.74 -24.91
N SER A 161 9.36 -14.29 -25.51
CA SER A 161 9.23 -12.92 -26.03
C SER A 161 9.15 -11.85 -24.95
N ILE A 162 8.91 -12.21 -23.68
CA ILE A 162 8.94 -11.33 -22.51
C ILE A 162 10.38 -11.17 -22.05
N THR A 163 11.11 -12.26 -21.86
CA THR A 163 12.48 -12.26 -21.31
C THR A 163 13.56 -11.93 -22.33
N GLU A 164 13.20 -11.80 -23.61
CA GLU A 164 14.12 -11.38 -24.69
C GLU A 164 14.74 -9.98 -24.43
N TYR A 165 14.00 -9.08 -23.77
CA TYR A 165 14.39 -7.68 -23.57
C TYR A 165 14.36 -7.22 -22.12
N MET A 166 14.26 -8.14 -21.17
CA MET A 166 14.27 -7.85 -19.74
C MET A 166 14.75 -9.04 -18.93
N GLU A 167 15.20 -8.80 -17.72
CA GLU A 167 15.57 -9.84 -16.79
C GLU A 167 14.36 -10.71 -16.42
N GLY A 168 14.59 -12.01 -16.31
CA GLY A 168 13.60 -12.97 -15.82
C GLY A 168 13.40 -12.86 -14.30
N LEU A 169 12.58 -13.77 -13.77
CA LEU A 169 12.44 -14.00 -12.35
C LEU A 169 13.56 -14.94 -11.87
N TYR A 170 13.76 -15.05 -10.56
CA TYR A 170 14.64 -16.06 -10.00
C TYR A 170 14.16 -17.46 -10.45
N GLU A 171 15.10 -18.36 -10.78
CA GLU A 171 14.76 -19.74 -11.14
C GLU A 171 14.14 -20.50 -9.95
N ASP A 172 14.64 -20.23 -8.74
CA ASP A 172 14.09 -20.75 -7.51
C ASP A 172 12.88 -19.94 -7.05
N ARG A 173 11.73 -20.61 -6.97
CA ARG A 173 10.47 -20.00 -6.55
C ARG A 173 10.52 -19.44 -5.12
N ASP A 174 11.22 -20.09 -4.20
CA ASP A 174 11.33 -19.62 -2.82
C ASP A 174 12.20 -18.37 -2.74
N ALA A 175 13.22 -18.25 -3.59
CA ALA A 175 14.01 -17.03 -3.73
C ALA A 175 13.18 -15.86 -4.29
N GLU A 176 12.32 -16.10 -5.29
CA GLU A 176 11.41 -15.09 -5.82
C GLU A 176 10.39 -14.63 -4.76
N ILE A 177 9.82 -15.57 -3.99
CA ILE A 177 8.94 -15.26 -2.87
C ILE A 177 9.65 -14.40 -1.81
N ALA A 178 10.89 -14.74 -1.46
CA ALA A 178 11.69 -13.98 -0.52
C ALA A 178 11.96 -12.56 -1.05
N TYR A 179 12.32 -12.43 -2.33
CA TYR A 179 12.50 -11.15 -2.99
C TYR A 179 11.22 -10.29 -2.96
N VAL A 180 10.06 -10.87 -3.30
CA VAL A 180 8.78 -10.15 -3.27
C VAL A 180 8.42 -9.69 -1.85
N ARG A 181 8.64 -10.52 -0.83
CA ARG A 181 8.45 -10.13 0.57
C ARG A 181 9.34 -8.95 0.99
N ASP A 182 10.61 -9.00 0.60
CA ASP A 182 11.55 -7.93 0.88
C ASP A 182 11.20 -6.66 0.09
N TYR A 183 10.72 -6.80 -1.14
CA TYR A 183 10.24 -5.68 -1.95
C TYR A 183 9.04 -4.99 -1.30
N ILE A 184 8.03 -5.75 -0.86
CA ILE A 184 6.85 -5.24 -0.16
C ILE A 184 7.28 -4.47 1.10
N ARG A 185 8.17 -5.07 1.89
CA ARG A 185 8.59 -4.49 3.17
C ARG A 185 9.48 -3.26 3.00
N ASN A 186 10.40 -3.27 2.05
CA ASN A 186 11.44 -2.25 1.96
C ASN A 186 11.10 -1.17 0.90
N VAL A 187 10.44 -1.52 -0.21
CA VAL A 187 10.15 -0.57 -1.29
C VAL A 187 8.82 0.14 -1.03
N TYR A 188 7.72 -0.59 -0.90
CA TYR A 188 6.42 0.05 -0.71
C TYR A 188 6.32 0.82 0.61
N ARG A 189 6.89 0.28 1.71
CA ARG A 189 6.86 0.97 3.01
C ARG A 189 7.72 2.22 3.05
N PHE A 190 8.85 2.22 2.32
CA PHE A 190 9.79 3.34 2.35
C PHE A 190 9.47 4.43 1.33
N TYR A 191 9.19 4.03 0.08
CA TYR A 191 8.94 4.98 -1.00
C TYR A 191 7.46 5.31 -1.20
N GLY A 192 6.55 4.43 -0.78
CA GLY A 192 5.10 4.55 -1.05
C GLY A 192 4.71 4.17 -2.49
N TYR A 193 5.66 3.87 -3.36
CA TYR A 193 5.45 3.48 -4.75
C TYR A 193 6.49 2.44 -5.20
N GLY A 194 6.27 1.82 -6.37
CA GLY A 194 7.15 0.79 -6.92
C GLY A 194 6.53 0.14 -8.15
N MET A 195 6.97 -1.10 -8.44
CA MET A 195 6.35 -1.94 -9.47
C MET A 195 5.11 -2.62 -8.90
N TRP A 196 3.97 -2.38 -9.50
CA TRP A 196 2.66 -2.86 -9.07
C TRP A 196 2.13 -3.98 -9.95
N THR A 197 1.26 -4.81 -9.40
CA THR A 197 0.51 -5.85 -10.11
C THR A 197 -0.68 -5.24 -10.84
N ILE A 198 -0.88 -5.65 -12.08
CA ILE A 198 -2.01 -5.26 -12.91
C ILE A 198 -3.01 -6.41 -12.95
N LEU A 199 -4.23 -6.15 -12.51
CA LEU A 199 -5.36 -7.09 -12.60
C LEU A 199 -6.33 -6.63 -13.70
N GLU A 200 -6.77 -7.56 -14.55
CA GLU A 200 -7.89 -7.30 -15.45
C GLU A 200 -9.21 -7.34 -14.69
N LYS A 201 -9.99 -6.26 -14.70
CA LYS A 201 -11.29 -6.20 -13.97
C LYS A 201 -12.26 -7.29 -14.39
N LYS A 202 -12.29 -7.64 -15.69
CA LYS A 202 -13.25 -8.61 -16.22
C LYS A 202 -13.02 -10.03 -15.71
N SER A 203 -11.78 -10.44 -15.59
CA SER A 203 -11.42 -11.83 -15.21
C SER A 203 -10.87 -11.95 -13.80
N GLY A 204 -10.46 -10.85 -13.17
CA GLY A 204 -9.71 -10.86 -11.91
C GLY A 204 -8.28 -11.39 -12.03
N LYS A 205 -7.81 -11.69 -13.24
CA LYS A 205 -6.49 -12.28 -13.46
C LYS A 205 -5.38 -11.23 -13.40
N VAL A 206 -4.22 -11.63 -12.91
CA VAL A 206 -2.98 -10.89 -13.09
C VAL A 206 -2.60 -10.92 -14.55
N ILE A 207 -2.44 -9.75 -15.17
CA ILE A 207 -2.12 -9.62 -16.60
C ILE A 207 -0.75 -9.00 -16.86
N GLY A 208 -0.08 -8.54 -15.81
CA GLY A 208 1.22 -7.91 -15.91
C GLY A 208 1.65 -7.15 -14.68
N ARG A 209 2.70 -6.39 -14.84
CA ARG A 209 3.26 -5.47 -13.83
C ARG A 209 3.57 -4.14 -14.50
N ALA A 210 3.34 -3.03 -13.79
CA ALA A 210 3.83 -1.72 -14.21
C ALA A 210 4.00 -0.82 -12.98
N GLY A 211 4.86 0.18 -13.08
CA GLY A 211 5.09 1.08 -11.96
C GLY A 211 6.22 2.06 -12.17
N LEU A 212 6.55 2.76 -11.11
CA LEU A 212 7.63 3.73 -11.07
C LEU A 212 8.70 3.23 -10.09
N SER A 213 9.96 3.36 -10.48
CA SER A 213 11.09 2.98 -9.65
C SER A 213 12.26 3.94 -9.83
N TRP A 214 13.11 4.03 -8.81
CA TRP A 214 14.40 4.69 -8.96
C TRP A 214 15.44 3.67 -9.43
N ARG A 215 16.25 4.09 -10.39
CA ARG A 215 17.39 3.30 -10.83
C ARG A 215 18.67 4.01 -10.43
N GLU A 216 19.62 3.27 -9.89
CA GLU A 216 20.92 3.80 -9.51
C GLU A 216 21.60 4.51 -10.68
N GLY A 217 22.15 5.69 -10.44
CA GLY A 217 22.78 6.53 -11.47
C GLY A 217 21.83 7.43 -12.25
N PHE A 218 20.54 7.44 -11.93
CA PHE A 218 19.55 8.32 -12.58
C PHE A 218 18.83 9.20 -11.55
N GLU A 219 18.53 10.43 -11.95
CA GLU A 219 17.85 11.43 -11.11
C GLU A 219 16.34 11.53 -11.36
N ILE A 220 15.82 10.73 -12.28
CA ILE A 220 14.40 10.74 -12.69
C ILE A 220 13.81 9.34 -12.52
N PRO A 221 12.56 9.21 -12.03
CA PRO A 221 11.93 7.92 -11.88
C PRO A 221 11.74 7.21 -13.23
N GLU A 222 12.00 5.92 -13.24
CA GLU A 222 11.81 5.04 -14.41
C GLU A 222 10.41 4.44 -14.41
N LEU A 223 9.70 4.59 -15.53
CA LEU A 223 8.49 3.83 -15.79
C LEU A 223 8.87 2.45 -16.32
N GLY A 224 8.54 1.39 -15.59
CA GLY A 224 8.65 0.00 -16.02
C GLY A 224 7.29 -0.62 -16.30
N PHE A 225 7.21 -1.54 -17.27
CA PHE A 225 5.98 -2.28 -17.54
C PHE A 225 6.24 -3.60 -18.27
N VAL A 226 5.40 -4.57 -17.99
CA VAL A 226 5.28 -5.84 -18.73
C VAL A 226 3.82 -6.27 -18.76
N ILE A 227 3.34 -6.71 -19.91
CA ILE A 227 2.00 -7.27 -20.12
C ILE A 227 2.13 -8.67 -20.70
N GLY A 228 1.44 -9.63 -20.11
CA GLY A 228 1.38 -11.01 -20.56
C GLY A 228 0.89 -11.11 -22.01
N VAL A 229 1.48 -12.02 -22.78
CA VAL A 229 1.25 -12.17 -24.22
C VAL A 229 -0.23 -12.21 -24.62
N PRO A 230 -1.12 -12.93 -23.88
CA PRO A 230 -2.56 -12.95 -24.22
C PRO A 230 -3.24 -11.58 -24.20
N TRP A 231 -2.69 -10.61 -23.46
CA TRP A 231 -3.26 -9.26 -23.30
C TRP A 231 -2.51 -8.18 -24.08
N GLN A 232 -1.43 -8.55 -24.79
CA GLN A 232 -0.69 -7.61 -25.64
C GLN A 232 -1.53 -7.17 -26.84
N ARG A 233 -1.17 -6.01 -27.43
CA ARG A 233 -1.82 -5.41 -28.63
C ARG A 233 -3.30 -5.04 -28.45
N GLN A 234 -3.82 -5.07 -27.23
CA GLN A 234 -5.19 -4.70 -26.89
C GLN A 234 -5.31 -3.34 -26.16
N GLY A 235 -4.18 -2.61 -26.06
CA GLY A 235 -4.14 -1.28 -25.45
C GLY A 235 -3.95 -1.25 -23.93
N TYR A 236 -3.88 -2.39 -23.25
CA TYR A 236 -3.70 -2.44 -21.79
C TYR A 236 -2.45 -1.70 -21.29
N ALA A 237 -1.29 -1.94 -21.92
CA ALA A 237 -0.05 -1.26 -21.53
C ALA A 237 -0.18 0.28 -21.65
N TYR A 238 -0.79 0.77 -22.73
CA TYR A 238 -1.00 2.21 -22.92
C TYR A 238 -1.90 2.79 -21.84
N GLU A 239 -3.05 2.17 -21.58
CA GLU A 239 -4.02 2.59 -20.58
C GLU A 239 -3.39 2.66 -19.18
N VAL A 240 -2.73 1.58 -18.75
CA VAL A 240 -2.12 1.46 -17.43
C VAL A 240 -0.96 2.45 -17.27
N CYS A 241 -0.04 2.52 -18.24
CA CYS A 241 1.11 3.42 -18.15
C CYS A 241 0.69 4.90 -18.14
N GLN A 242 -0.32 5.30 -18.93
CA GLN A 242 -0.85 6.66 -18.88
C GLN A 242 -1.40 7.01 -17.49
N ALA A 243 -2.18 6.10 -16.89
CA ALA A 243 -2.72 6.29 -15.55
C ALA A 243 -1.60 6.37 -14.47
N ILE A 244 -0.56 5.54 -14.58
CA ILE A 244 0.60 5.57 -13.68
C ILE A 244 1.37 6.89 -13.83
N LEU A 245 1.56 7.39 -15.05
CA LEU A 245 2.23 8.67 -15.30
C LEU A 245 1.42 9.86 -14.75
N ALA A 246 0.09 9.81 -14.85
CA ALA A 246 -0.79 10.81 -14.24
C ALA A 246 -0.67 10.78 -12.71
N TYR A 247 -0.80 9.60 -12.10
CA TYR A 247 -0.61 9.40 -10.67
C TYR A 247 0.77 9.89 -10.18
N GLY A 248 1.82 9.58 -10.93
CA GLY A 248 3.18 10.03 -10.61
C GLY A 248 3.31 11.56 -10.58
N ARG A 249 2.59 12.27 -11.46
CA ARG A 249 2.58 13.75 -11.48
C ARG A 249 1.71 14.33 -10.37
N GLU A 250 0.49 13.83 -10.23
CA GLU A 250 -0.56 14.42 -9.41
C GLU A 250 -0.41 14.06 -7.93
N SER A 251 -0.06 12.79 -7.64
CA SER A 251 0.02 12.30 -6.27
C SER A 251 1.45 12.21 -5.73
N LEU A 252 2.44 11.90 -6.58
CA LEU A 252 3.84 11.78 -6.15
C LEU A 252 4.68 13.02 -6.46
N GLY A 253 4.15 14.00 -7.20
CA GLY A 253 4.82 15.27 -7.50
C GLY A 253 5.98 15.17 -8.50
N PHE A 254 6.10 14.08 -9.27
CA PHE A 254 7.16 13.93 -10.26
C PHE A 254 6.92 14.82 -11.47
N VAL A 255 7.93 15.58 -11.84
CA VAL A 255 7.85 16.52 -13.00
C VAL A 255 8.28 15.88 -14.32
N SER A 256 9.06 14.79 -14.26
CA SER A 256 9.59 14.08 -15.42
C SER A 256 9.73 12.60 -15.17
N PHE A 257 9.73 11.81 -16.23
CA PHE A 257 9.87 10.36 -16.20
C PHE A 257 10.84 9.91 -17.28
N GLN A 258 11.50 8.78 -17.05
CA GLN A 258 12.30 8.10 -18.04
C GLN A 258 11.81 6.67 -18.27
N VAL A 259 12.24 6.08 -19.38
CA VAL A 259 12.10 4.67 -19.69
C VAL A 259 13.42 4.17 -20.26
N LEU A 260 13.84 3.00 -19.84
CA LEU A 260 15.01 2.34 -20.41
C LEU A 260 14.55 1.18 -21.28
N ILE A 261 14.89 1.22 -22.55
CA ILE A 261 14.43 0.25 -23.54
C ILE A 261 15.65 -0.40 -24.18
N MET A 262 15.76 -1.73 -24.08
CA MET A 262 16.83 -2.47 -24.74
C MET A 262 16.75 -2.28 -26.25
N LYS A 263 17.90 -2.13 -26.90
CA LYS A 263 18.00 -2.02 -28.35
C LYS A 263 17.34 -3.24 -29.03
N GLY A 264 16.45 -2.99 -29.96
CA GLY A 264 15.67 -4.02 -30.65
C GLY A 264 14.26 -4.21 -30.11
N ASN A 265 13.93 -3.70 -28.92
CA ASN A 265 12.55 -3.74 -28.39
C ASN A 265 11.67 -2.66 -29.03
N GLU A 266 11.37 -2.84 -30.31
CA GLU A 266 10.56 -1.89 -31.09
C GLU A 266 9.13 -1.74 -30.55
N LYS A 267 8.58 -2.78 -29.94
CA LYS A 267 7.22 -2.74 -29.36
C LYS A 267 7.13 -1.74 -28.22
N SER A 268 8.06 -1.81 -27.26
CA SER A 268 8.12 -0.86 -26.14
C SER A 268 8.49 0.54 -26.63
N ARG A 269 9.41 0.68 -27.58
CA ARG A 269 9.79 1.97 -28.18
C ARG A 269 8.58 2.71 -28.77
N LEU A 270 7.82 2.04 -29.63
CA LEU A 270 6.64 2.64 -30.25
C LEU A 270 5.54 3.00 -29.24
N LEU A 271 5.38 2.19 -28.19
CA LEU A 271 4.45 2.50 -27.12
C LEU A 271 4.88 3.76 -26.34
N CYS A 272 6.16 3.86 -25.98
CA CYS A 272 6.70 5.00 -25.25
C CYS A 272 6.64 6.29 -26.09
N GLU A 273 6.95 6.24 -27.38
CA GLU A 273 6.77 7.36 -28.30
C GLU A 273 5.32 7.82 -28.36
N LYS A 274 4.37 6.88 -28.44
CA LYS A 274 2.93 7.20 -28.39
C LYS A 274 2.51 7.87 -27.07
N MET A 275 3.18 7.57 -25.97
CA MET A 275 2.97 8.22 -24.67
C MET A 275 3.67 9.58 -24.53
N GLY A 276 4.43 10.00 -25.54
CA GLY A 276 5.12 11.28 -25.55
C GLY A 276 6.57 11.24 -25.06
N PHE A 277 7.14 10.06 -24.85
CA PHE A 277 8.57 9.96 -24.55
C PHE A 277 9.40 10.28 -25.79
N VAL A 278 10.44 11.08 -25.60
CA VAL A 278 11.40 11.45 -26.64
C VAL A 278 12.68 10.64 -26.42
N MET A 279 13.21 10.05 -27.46
CA MET A 279 14.48 9.30 -27.44
C MET A 279 15.66 10.25 -27.64
N PRO A 280 16.34 10.72 -26.58
CA PRO A 280 17.40 11.74 -26.77
C PRO A 280 18.71 11.18 -27.28
N VAL A 281 19.12 9.95 -26.90
CA VAL A 281 20.40 9.30 -27.33
C VAL A 281 20.39 7.82 -26.99
N SER A 282 21.11 7.01 -27.80
CA SER A 282 21.42 5.61 -27.48
C SER A 282 22.53 5.55 -26.41
N TYR A 283 22.21 5.17 -25.20
CA TYR A 283 23.21 4.82 -24.18
C TYR A 283 23.79 3.44 -24.52
N THR A 284 24.97 3.41 -25.12
CA THR A 284 25.64 2.17 -25.52
C THR A 284 26.53 1.54 -24.43
N HIS A 285 26.62 2.14 -23.24
CA HIS A 285 27.52 1.69 -22.16
C HIS A 285 26.89 1.84 -20.77
N LEU A 286 25.97 0.97 -20.43
CA LEU A 286 25.77 0.59 -19.02
C LEU A 286 26.25 -0.86 -18.89
N ARG A 287 27.52 -1.05 -18.54
CA ARG A 287 27.99 -2.34 -18.04
C ARG A 287 27.37 -2.54 -16.67
N ALA A 288 26.59 -3.60 -16.51
CA ALA A 288 26.33 -4.16 -15.20
C ALA A 288 27.68 -4.46 -14.56
N HIS A 289 27.98 -3.84 -13.43
CA HIS A 289 29.04 -4.32 -12.57
C HIS A 289 28.49 -5.54 -11.87
N GLU A 290 28.92 -6.70 -12.35
CA GLU A 290 28.91 -7.94 -11.61
C GLU A 290 29.74 -7.75 -10.34
N THR A 291 29.12 -7.80 -9.17
CA THR A 291 29.71 -8.29 -7.92
C THR A 291 28.62 -8.90 -7.08
#